data_9f35eb16698bf906e8d959384ba903ab
#
_entry.id   9f35eb16698bf906e8d959384ba903ab
#
_cell.length_a   1.000
_cell.length_b   1.000
_cell.length_c   1.000
_cell.angle_alpha   90.00
_cell.angle_beta   90.00
_cell.angle_gamma   90.00
#
_symmetry.space_group_name_H-M   'P 1'
#
loop_
_entity.id
_entity.type
_entity.pdbx_description
1 polymer ?
#
loop_
_entity_poly.entity_id
_entity_poly.type
_entity_poly.pdbx_seq_one_letter_code
_entity_poly.pdbx_strand_id
1 'polypeptide(L)'
;YGQNGGKHFAISDELLTEFIRLLKKNIKISECHRVLELMAKKNGDVCPSDDTLRRIAKQLPMAVLVAMQEGKKAFYNKVQTFTRRDPESVRAGQVFVGDHRKFDFFILGPRGTWVRPWVTAWMDMRSGKIVSHVVTLSPNTDTIMASFAEAALDPAIGLPREIYIDNGRDYCNARFAGRGFRE
;
A
#
# COMPACT_ATOMS: atom_id res chain seq x y z
N TYR A 1 35.03 32.41 -21.40
CA TYR A 1 34.00 31.61 -20.66
C TYR A 1 34.63 31.24 -19.32
N GLY A 2 34.17 31.88 -18.23
CA GLY A 2 34.72 31.69 -16.89
C GLY A 2 34.36 30.32 -16.35
N GLN A 3 35.35 29.51 -16.01
CA GLN A 3 35.22 28.33 -15.18
C GLN A 3 34.94 28.79 -13.74
N ASN A 4 33.66 28.90 -13.37
CA ASN A 4 33.25 28.94 -11.99
C ASN A 4 33.46 27.54 -11.39
N GLY A 5 34.66 27.28 -10.90
CA GLY A 5 34.94 26.15 -10.03
C GLY A 5 34.11 26.30 -8.76
N GLY A 6 32.92 25.70 -8.77
CA GLY A 6 32.07 25.69 -7.59
C GLY A 6 32.81 25.01 -6.47
N LYS A 7 33.18 25.78 -5.42
CA LYS A 7 33.65 25.24 -4.17
C LYS A 7 32.57 24.24 -3.70
N HIS A 8 32.89 22.95 -3.70
CA HIS A 8 32.06 21.92 -3.05
C HIS A 8 32.01 22.28 -1.56
N PHE A 9 30.88 22.85 -1.16
CA PHE A 9 30.66 23.20 0.23
C PHE A 9 30.39 21.87 0.98
N ALA A 10 31.38 21.41 1.73
CA ALA A 10 31.23 20.26 2.59
C ALA A 10 30.38 20.69 3.80
N ILE A 11 29.18 20.18 3.89
CA ILE A 11 28.39 20.25 5.13
C ILE A 11 29.07 19.31 6.15
N SER A 12 29.21 19.75 7.41
CA SER A 12 29.73 18.87 8.46
C SER A 12 28.77 17.69 8.72
N ASP A 13 29.31 16.54 9.12
CA ASP A 13 28.51 15.34 9.38
C ASP A 13 27.45 15.58 10.46
N GLU A 14 27.75 16.41 11.44
CA GLU A 14 26.81 16.79 12.49
C GLU A 14 25.63 17.60 11.96
N LEU A 15 25.88 18.62 11.13
CA LEU A 15 24.83 19.43 10.50
C LEU A 15 24.02 18.61 9.50
N LEU A 16 24.64 17.68 8.76
CA LEU A 16 23.95 16.79 7.85
C LEU A 16 23.02 15.83 8.60
N THR A 17 23.50 15.25 9.69
CA THR A 17 22.71 14.35 10.55
C THR A 17 21.50 15.08 11.11
N GLU A 18 21.69 16.28 11.63
CA GLU A 18 20.58 17.10 12.14
C GLU A 18 19.61 17.50 11.03
N PHE A 19 20.09 17.87 9.85
CA PHE A 19 19.27 18.17 8.69
C PHE A 19 18.36 16.99 8.32
N ILE A 20 18.93 15.79 8.23
CA ILE A 20 18.17 14.57 7.96
C ILE A 20 17.13 14.32 9.07
N ARG A 21 17.49 14.56 10.35
CA ARG A 21 16.58 14.42 11.48
C ARG A 21 15.38 15.38 11.39
N LEU A 22 15.61 16.61 10.98
CA LEU A 22 14.57 17.62 10.78
C LEU A 22 13.67 17.27 9.58
N LEU A 23 14.26 16.81 8.47
CA LEU A 23 13.52 16.35 7.30
C LEU A 23 12.59 15.17 7.64
N LYS A 24 13.03 14.25 8.49
CA LYS A 24 12.18 13.14 8.99
C LYS A 24 10.92 13.63 9.72
N LYS A 25 11.00 14.79 10.37
CA LYS A 25 9.87 15.42 11.05
C LYS A 25 9.00 16.28 10.13
N ASN A 26 9.25 16.20 8.81
CA ASN A 26 8.55 17.00 7.79
C ASN A 26 8.62 18.51 7.99
N ILE A 27 9.74 18.97 8.55
CA ILE A 27 10.01 20.40 8.75
C ILE A 27 10.45 21.01 7.42
N LYS A 28 9.93 22.20 7.10
CA LYS A 28 10.29 22.93 5.87
C LYS A 28 11.78 23.25 5.83
N ILE A 29 12.40 23.19 4.65
CA ILE A 29 13.85 23.41 4.49
C ILE A 29 14.29 24.78 5.02
N SER A 30 13.48 25.83 4.83
CA SER A 30 13.75 27.15 5.38
C SER A 30 13.79 27.20 6.92
N GLU A 31 12.98 26.39 7.58
CA GLU A 31 12.99 26.22 9.03
C GLU A 31 14.17 25.36 9.48
N CYS A 32 14.50 24.31 8.72
CA CYS A 32 15.70 23.53 8.94
C CYS A 32 16.95 24.42 8.88
N HIS A 33 17.04 25.30 7.87
CA HIS A 33 18.15 26.23 7.73
C HIS A 33 18.34 27.11 8.99
N ARG A 34 17.25 27.67 9.55
CA ARG A 34 17.32 28.47 10.79
C ARG A 34 17.88 27.70 11.97
N VAL A 35 17.44 26.44 12.13
CA VAL A 35 17.93 25.57 13.21
C VAL A 35 19.41 25.24 13.01
N LEU A 36 19.80 24.89 11.78
CA LEU A 36 21.19 24.58 11.44
C LEU A 36 22.12 25.79 11.58
N GLU A 37 21.63 27.00 11.28
CA GLU A 37 22.39 28.24 11.48
C GLU A 37 22.71 28.49 12.96
N LEU A 38 21.75 28.26 13.86
CA LEU A 38 21.97 28.35 15.30
C LEU A 38 22.97 27.29 15.80
N MET A 39 22.87 26.09 15.27
CA MET A 39 23.77 24.98 15.62
C MET A 39 25.20 25.25 15.11
N ALA A 40 25.33 25.69 13.86
CA ALA A 40 26.63 26.05 13.27
C ALA A 40 27.33 27.17 14.05
N LYS A 41 26.60 28.23 14.44
CA LYS A 41 27.14 29.32 15.28
C LYS A 41 27.65 28.78 16.63
N LYS A 42 26.97 27.83 17.23
CA LYS A 42 27.39 27.21 18.51
C LYS A 42 28.64 26.37 18.36
N ASN A 43 28.77 25.64 17.24
CA ASN A 43 29.87 24.70 17.01
C ASN A 43 31.08 25.37 16.30
N GLY A 44 30.95 26.60 15.83
CA GLY A 44 31.98 27.25 15.03
C GLY A 44 32.02 26.78 13.56
N ASP A 45 30.96 26.12 13.11
CA ASP A 45 30.80 25.61 11.76
C ASP A 45 30.22 26.68 10.82
N VAL A 46 30.33 26.45 9.50
CA VAL A 46 29.68 27.27 8.47
C VAL A 46 28.37 26.58 8.05
N CYS A 47 27.24 27.28 8.25
CA CYS A 47 25.94 26.76 7.82
C CYS A 47 25.82 26.86 6.28
N PRO A 48 25.41 25.78 5.60
CA PRO A 48 25.09 25.82 4.18
C PRO A 48 23.89 26.72 3.89
N SER A 49 23.87 27.38 2.71
CA SER A 49 22.72 28.16 2.29
C SER A 49 21.45 27.29 2.09
N ASP A 50 20.28 27.93 2.14
CA ASP A 50 18.97 27.26 1.87
C ASP A 50 18.98 26.52 0.52
N ASP A 51 19.59 27.12 -0.52
CA ASP A 51 19.71 26.47 -1.85
C ASP A 51 20.62 25.24 -1.83
N THR A 52 21.67 25.25 -1.01
CA THR A 52 22.53 24.08 -0.84
C THR A 52 21.77 22.96 -0.12
N LEU A 53 21.01 23.28 0.92
CA LEU A 53 20.16 22.30 1.60
C LEU A 53 19.08 21.72 0.67
N ARG A 54 18.47 22.54 -0.20
CA ARG A 54 17.53 22.08 -1.23
C ARG A 54 18.19 21.12 -2.21
N ARG A 55 19.43 21.39 -2.62
CA ARG A 55 20.19 20.46 -3.51
C ARG A 55 20.49 19.14 -2.82
N ILE A 56 20.92 19.18 -1.56
CA ILE A 56 21.15 17.97 -0.77
C ILE A 56 19.85 17.16 -0.62
N ALA A 57 18.75 17.82 -0.28
CA ALA A 57 17.44 17.14 -0.17
C ALA A 57 17.00 16.50 -1.49
N LYS A 58 17.23 17.15 -2.64
CA LYS A 58 16.91 16.60 -3.98
C LYS A 58 17.78 15.41 -4.38
N GLN A 59 18.98 15.28 -3.82
CA GLN A 59 19.86 14.13 -4.07
C GLN A 59 19.43 12.88 -3.28
N LEU A 60 18.63 13.05 -2.23
CA LEU A 60 18.08 11.90 -1.51
C LEU A 60 17.08 11.15 -2.42
N PRO A 61 17.16 9.82 -2.48
CA PRO A 61 16.19 9.04 -3.24
C PRO A 61 14.76 9.34 -2.79
N MET A 62 13.84 9.53 -3.74
CA MET A 62 12.43 9.80 -3.46
C MET A 62 11.83 8.78 -2.47
N ALA A 63 12.23 7.51 -2.61
CA ALA A 63 11.85 6.43 -1.71
C ALA A 63 12.20 6.72 -0.25
N VAL A 64 13.40 7.25 -0.02
CA VAL A 64 13.89 7.58 1.33
C VAL A 64 13.11 8.77 1.90
N LEU A 65 12.89 9.81 1.11
CA LEU A 65 12.11 10.98 1.53
C LEU A 65 10.67 10.60 1.90
N VAL A 66 9.98 9.84 1.05
CA VAL A 66 8.60 9.39 1.32
C VAL A 66 8.55 8.50 2.57
N ALA A 67 9.47 7.56 2.72
CA ALA A 67 9.54 6.71 3.91
C ALA A 67 9.76 7.51 5.21
N MET A 68 10.59 8.55 5.12
CA MET A 68 10.94 9.39 6.27
C MET A 68 9.83 10.36 6.65
N GLN A 69 9.19 10.99 5.68
CA GLN A 69 8.23 12.09 5.89
C GLN A 69 6.80 11.60 6.07
N GLU A 70 6.40 10.62 5.25
CA GLU A 70 5.01 10.17 5.16
C GLU A 70 4.78 8.80 5.81
N GLY A 71 5.87 8.12 6.18
CA GLY A 71 5.84 6.84 6.86
C GLY A 71 5.65 5.64 5.95
N LYS A 72 5.65 4.45 6.57
CA LYS A 72 5.65 3.15 5.89
C LYS A 72 4.49 2.96 4.91
N LYS A 73 3.27 3.39 5.29
CA LYS A 73 2.08 3.23 4.44
C LYS A 73 2.18 4.05 3.14
N ALA A 74 2.65 5.29 3.23
CA ALA A 74 2.83 6.14 2.06
C ALA A 74 3.98 5.65 1.16
N PHE A 75 5.05 5.11 1.75
CA PHE A 75 6.12 4.45 1.00
C PHE A 75 5.57 3.30 0.15
N TYR A 76 4.79 2.39 0.74
CA TYR A 76 4.17 1.29 0.00
C TYR A 76 3.28 1.81 -1.14
N ASN A 77 2.49 2.85 -0.89
CA ASN A 77 1.55 3.36 -1.89
C ASN A 77 2.20 4.17 -3.01
N LYS A 78 3.32 4.88 -2.75
CA LYS A 78 3.93 5.82 -3.71
C LYS A 78 5.19 5.29 -4.38
N VAL A 79 5.92 4.42 -3.70
CA VAL A 79 7.26 3.98 -4.12
C VAL A 79 7.30 2.52 -4.52
N GLN A 80 6.53 1.68 -3.85
CA GLN A 80 6.50 0.26 -4.19
C GLN A 80 5.84 0.07 -5.56
N THR A 81 6.57 -0.57 -6.46
CA THR A 81 6.04 -0.95 -7.77
C THR A 81 4.89 -1.94 -7.59
N PHE A 82 3.70 -1.53 -8.04
CA PHE A 82 2.57 -2.46 -8.12
C PHE A 82 2.85 -3.46 -9.23
N THR A 83 2.88 -4.73 -8.89
CA THR A 83 2.81 -5.78 -9.90
C THR A 83 1.42 -5.70 -10.53
N ARG A 84 1.33 -5.18 -11.75
CA ARG A 84 0.08 -5.25 -12.51
C ARG A 84 -0.17 -6.72 -12.81
N ARG A 85 -1.30 -7.22 -12.34
CA ARG A 85 -1.77 -8.54 -12.74
C ARG A 85 -2.15 -8.44 -14.21
N ASP A 86 -1.62 -9.34 -15.01
CA ASP A 86 -1.93 -9.42 -16.44
C ASP A 86 -2.98 -10.52 -16.66
N PRO A 87 -4.26 -10.16 -16.88
CA PRO A 87 -5.30 -11.15 -17.16
C PRO A 87 -5.05 -11.94 -18.43
N GLU A 88 -4.25 -11.38 -19.36
CA GLU A 88 -3.92 -12.03 -20.62
C GLU A 88 -2.96 -13.20 -20.43
N SER A 89 -2.18 -13.22 -19.35
CA SER A 89 -1.21 -14.26 -19.04
C SER A 89 -1.82 -15.56 -18.51
N VAL A 90 -3.11 -15.56 -18.15
CA VAL A 90 -3.79 -16.71 -17.57
C VAL A 90 -4.93 -17.20 -18.47
N ARG A 91 -5.31 -18.48 -18.31
CA ARG A 91 -6.46 -19.07 -19.01
C ARG A 91 -7.75 -18.83 -18.23
N ALA A 92 -8.88 -18.83 -18.94
CA ALA A 92 -10.20 -18.80 -18.27
C ALA A 92 -10.36 -20.01 -17.32
N GLY A 93 -10.90 -19.77 -16.14
CA GLY A 93 -11.03 -20.76 -15.08
C GLY A 93 -9.74 -21.09 -14.33
N GLN A 94 -8.60 -20.51 -14.71
CA GLN A 94 -7.32 -20.82 -14.06
C GLN A 94 -7.15 -20.10 -12.72
N VAL A 95 -7.57 -18.84 -12.63
CA VAL A 95 -7.36 -18.00 -11.45
C VAL A 95 -8.67 -17.33 -11.05
N PHE A 96 -9.13 -17.58 -9.82
CA PHE A 96 -10.27 -16.86 -9.26
C PHE A 96 -9.81 -15.78 -8.30
N VAL A 97 -10.44 -14.61 -8.40
CA VAL A 97 -10.25 -13.48 -7.48
C VAL A 97 -11.45 -13.42 -6.57
N GLY A 98 -11.23 -13.53 -5.26
CA GLY A 98 -12.27 -13.45 -4.24
C GLY A 98 -12.20 -12.12 -3.50
N ASP A 99 -13.34 -11.46 -3.36
CA ASP A 99 -13.48 -10.24 -2.58
C ASP A 99 -14.88 -10.13 -1.98
N HIS A 100 -15.02 -9.33 -0.93
CA HIS A 100 -16.32 -9.00 -0.38
C HIS A 100 -16.46 -7.49 -0.22
N ARG A 101 -17.60 -6.98 -0.66
CA ARG A 101 -17.90 -5.56 -0.66
C ARG A 101 -19.23 -5.28 0.02
N LYS A 102 -19.25 -4.25 0.86
CA LYS A 102 -20.48 -3.71 1.42
C LYS A 102 -21.18 -2.85 0.38
N PHE A 103 -22.46 -3.11 0.14
CA PHE A 103 -23.25 -2.27 -0.78
C PHE A 103 -23.49 -0.87 -0.23
N ASP A 104 -23.64 0.09 -1.14
CA ASP A 104 -23.89 1.49 -0.79
C ASP A 104 -25.39 1.85 -0.66
N PHE A 105 -26.24 0.83 -0.63
CA PHE A 105 -27.69 0.97 -0.40
C PHE A 105 -28.12 0.23 0.87
N PHE A 106 -29.30 0.60 1.36
CA PHE A 106 -29.92 0.00 2.53
C PHE A 106 -31.07 -0.91 2.13
N ILE A 107 -31.23 -2.00 2.87
CA ILE A 107 -32.37 -2.89 2.81
C ILE A 107 -32.99 -3.02 4.19
N LEU A 108 -34.28 -3.44 4.22
CA LEU A 108 -34.94 -3.75 5.48
C LEU A 108 -34.44 -5.11 5.99
N GLY A 109 -33.76 -5.11 7.10
CA GLY A 109 -33.25 -6.31 7.75
C GLY A 109 -34.31 -7.10 8.52
N PRO A 110 -33.97 -8.29 9.02
CA PRO A 110 -34.96 -9.21 9.68
C PRO A 110 -35.70 -8.63 10.89
N ARG A 111 -35.11 -7.63 11.56
CA ARG A 111 -35.70 -6.97 12.74
C ARG A 111 -36.34 -5.62 12.40
N GLY A 112 -36.66 -5.35 11.15
CA GLY A 112 -37.21 -4.07 10.72
C GLY A 112 -36.22 -2.90 10.76
N THR A 113 -34.92 -3.15 10.93
CA THR A 113 -33.86 -2.15 10.92
C THR A 113 -33.23 -2.00 9.55
N TRP A 114 -32.89 -0.80 9.15
CA TRP A 114 -32.16 -0.55 7.92
C TRP A 114 -30.71 -1.02 8.02
N VAL A 115 -30.31 -1.93 7.16
CA VAL A 115 -28.98 -2.53 7.12
C VAL A 115 -28.38 -2.46 5.72
N ARG A 116 -27.06 -2.36 5.63
CA ARG A 116 -26.33 -2.45 4.35
C ARG A 116 -25.87 -3.90 4.15
N PRO A 117 -26.30 -4.55 3.08
CA PRO A 117 -25.87 -5.91 2.79
C PRO A 117 -24.43 -5.96 2.26
N TRP A 118 -23.84 -7.13 2.30
CA TRP A 118 -22.55 -7.46 1.74
C TRP A 118 -22.70 -8.45 0.60
N VAL A 119 -21.85 -8.35 -0.40
CA VAL A 119 -21.64 -9.37 -1.41
C VAL A 119 -20.25 -9.97 -1.21
N THR A 120 -20.17 -11.29 -1.20
CA THR A 120 -18.94 -12.05 -1.36
C THR A 120 -19.00 -12.67 -2.74
N ALA A 121 -18.02 -12.41 -3.59
CA ALA A 121 -18.04 -12.86 -4.98
C ALA A 121 -16.68 -13.44 -5.40
N TRP A 122 -16.74 -14.38 -6.32
CA TRP A 122 -15.59 -14.93 -7.03
C TRP A 122 -15.65 -14.55 -8.49
N MET A 123 -14.56 -14.05 -9.02
CA MET A 123 -14.45 -13.61 -10.41
C MET A 123 -13.31 -14.36 -11.08
N ASP A 124 -13.56 -14.88 -12.27
CA ASP A 124 -12.49 -15.41 -13.12
C ASP A 124 -11.61 -14.24 -13.63
N MET A 125 -10.32 -14.34 -13.33
CA MET A 125 -9.37 -13.26 -13.63
C MET A 125 -9.23 -13.00 -15.14
N ARG A 126 -9.32 -14.04 -15.97
CA ARG A 126 -9.16 -13.93 -17.43
C ARG A 126 -10.36 -13.25 -18.08
N SER A 127 -11.55 -13.74 -17.81
CA SER A 127 -12.78 -13.25 -18.46
C SER A 127 -13.43 -12.08 -17.77
N GLY A 128 -13.10 -11.81 -16.50
CA GLY A 128 -13.80 -10.85 -15.67
C GLY A 128 -15.21 -11.27 -15.26
N LYS A 129 -15.61 -12.53 -15.56
CA LYS A 129 -16.92 -13.07 -15.23
C LYS A 129 -17.00 -13.38 -13.74
N ILE A 130 -18.08 -12.96 -13.08
CA ILE A 130 -18.42 -13.44 -11.74
C ILE A 130 -18.91 -14.87 -11.88
N VAL A 131 -18.18 -15.81 -11.26
CA VAL A 131 -18.45 -17.24 -11.33
C VAL A 131 -19.34 -17.70 -10.19
N SER A 132 -19.31 -17.02 -9.05
CA SER A 132 -20.23 -17.25 -7.92
C SER A 132 -20.31 -16.01 -7.05
N HIS A 133 -21.42 -15.88 -6.33
CA HIS A 133 -21.58 -14.82 -5.33
C HIS A 133 -22.62 -15.21 -4.27
N VAL A 134 -22.48 -14.62 -3.08
CA VAL A 134 -23.48 -14.73 -2.02
C VAL A 134 -23.71 -13.35 -1.41
N VAL A 135 -24.97 -13.03 -1.12
CA VAL A 135 -25.34 -11.77 -0.46
C VAL A 135 -25.71 -12.09 0.99
N THR A 136 -25.09 -11.38 1.93
CA THR A 136 -25.30 -11.57 3.36
C THR A 136 -25.36 -10.25 4.12
N LEU A 137 -25.82 -10.29 5.37
CA LEU A 137 -25.77 -9.11 6.24
C LEU A 137 -24.41 -8.96 6.95
N SER A 138 -23.67 -10.06 7.09
CA SER A 138 -22.34 -10.07 7.68
C SER A 138 -21.50 -11.17 7.01
N PRO A 139 -20.46 -10.81 6.26
CA PRO A 139 -19.56 -11.78 5.66
C PRO A 139 -18.76 -12.49 6.77
N ASN A 140 -18.49 -13.75 6.55
CA ASN A 140 -17.66 -14.58 7.41
C ASN A 140 -17.03 -15.71 6.59
N THR A 141 -16.17 -16.52 7.21
CA THR A 141 -15.54 -17.67 6.57
C THR A 141 -16.54 -18.63 5.93
N ASP A 142 -17.69 -18.88 6.56
CA ASP A 142 -18.69 -19.81 6.03
C ASP A 142 -19.32 -19.29 4.74
N THR A 143 -19.56 -17.98 4.63
CA THR A 143 -20.05 -17.36 3.39
C THR A 143 -19.03 -17.38 2.27
N ILE A 144 -17.75 -17.23 2.59
CA ILE A 144 -16.64 -17.38 1.62
C ILE A 144 -16.58 -18.82 1.12
N MET A 145 -16.60 -19.78 2.04
CA MET A 145 -16.56 -21.21 1.70
C MET A 145 -17.77 -21.64 0.87
N ALA A 146 -18.98 -21.19 1.23
CA ALA A 146 -20.20 -21.51 0.51
C ALA A 146 -20.17 -20.97 -0.93
N SER A 147 -19.79 -19.69 -1.11
CA SER A 147 -19.68 -19.08 -2.43
C SER A 147 -18.58 -19.71 -3.28
N PHE A 148 -17.44 -20.08 -2.69
CA PHE A 148 -16.39 -20.81 -3.40
C PHE A 148 -16.84 -22.21 -3.83
N ALA A 149 -17.49 -22.95 -2.92
CA ALA A 149 -17.99 -24.29 -3.20
C ALA A 149 -19.04 -24.29 -4.32
N GLU A 150 -19.89 -23.28 -4.39
CA GLU A 150 -20.87 -23.11 -5.48
C GLU A 150 -20.17 -23.04 -6.84
N ALA A 151 -19.12 -22.19 -6.97
CA ALA A 151 -18.33 -22.10 -8.20
C ALA A 151 -17.60 -23.41 -8.51
N ALA A 152 -17.00 -24.03 -7.50
CA ALA A 152 -16.19 -25.24 -7.65
C ALA A 152 -17.00 -26.48 -8.05
N LEU A 153 -18.26 -26.56 -7.61
CA LEU A 153 -19.18 -27.69 -7.88
C LEU A 153 -19.95 -27.51 -9.20
N ASP A 154 -19.93 -26.31 -9.79
CA ASP A 154 -20.54 -26.09 -11.10
C ASP A 154 -19.67 -26.75 -12.19
N PRO A 155 -20.23 -27.78 -12.94
CA PRO A 155 -19.46 -28.46 -13.98
C PRO A 155 -18.98 -27.54 -15.10
N ALA A 156 -19.63 -26.42 -15.32
CA ALA A 156 -19.25 -25.43 -16.34
C ALA A 156 -18.09 -24.52 -15.88
N ILE A 157 -17.78 -24.47 -14.60
CA ILE A 157 -16.79 -23.60 -13.99
C ILE A 157 -15.63 -24.42 -13.46
N GLY A 158 -15.88 -25.30 -12.48
CA GLY A 158 -14.90 -26.18 -11.85
C GLY A 158 -13.95 -25.45 -10.89
N LEU A 159 -12.94 -26.19 -10.43
CA LEU A 159 -11.92 -25.69 -9.50
C LEU A 159 -10.86 -24.87 -10.22
N PRO A 160 -10.53 -23.66 -9.73
CA PRO A 160 -9.39 -22.90 -10.24
C PRO A 160 -8.07 -23.57 -9.80
N ARG A 161 -7.00 -23.28 -10.55
CA ARG A 161 -5.64 -23.68 -10.16
C ARG A 161 -5.09 -22.82 -9.03
N GLU A 162 -5.48 -21.55 -9.03
CA GLU A 162 -5.00 -20.54 -8.09
C GLU A 162 -6.15 -19.64 -7.67
N ILE A 163 -6.07 -19.12 -6.44
CA ILE A 163 -6.98 -18.10 -5.93
C ILE A 163 -6.21 -16.87 -5.47
N TYR A 164 -6.74 -15.70 -5.80
CA TYR A 164 -6.29 -14.42 -5.26
C TYR A 164 -7.34 -13.87 -4.31
N ILE A 165 -6.92 -13.64 -3.09
CA ILE A 165 -7.72 -13.07 -2.01
C ILE A 165 -6.93 -11.97 -1.34
N ASP A 166 -7.61 -11.05 -0.66
CA ASP A 166 -6.93 -10.13 0.20
C ASP A 166 -6.45 -10.83 1.49
N ASN A 167 -5.58 -10.14 2.26
CA ASN A 167 -5.10 -10.66 3.54
C ASN A 167 -6.13 -10.45 4.68
N GLY A 168 -7.41 -10.35 4.37
CA GLY A 168 -8.49 -10.26 5.34
C GLY A 168 -8.53 -11.51 6.24
N ARG A 169 -8.83 -11.33 7.53
CA ARG A 169 -8.87 -12.44 8.51
C ARG A 169 -9.86 -13.53 8.12
N ASP A 170 -10.92 -13.16 7.41
CA ASP A 170 -11.98 -14.06 7.00
C ASP A 170 -11.52 -15.03 5.89
N TYR A 171 -10.57 -14.59 5.05
CA TYR A 171 -9.94 -15.42 4.02
C TYR A 171 -8.71 -16.17 4.54
N CYS A 172 -7.90 -15.56 5.41
CA CYS A 172 -6.66 -16.12 5.92
C CYS A 172 -6.87 -17.01 7.16
N ASN A 173 -7.81 -17.93 7.11
CA ASN A 173 -8.07 -18.88 8.20
C ASN A 173 -7.71 -20.31 7.81
N ALA A 174 -7.48 -21.17 8.82
CA ALA A 174 -7.04 -22.54 8.61
C ALA A 174 -8.06 -23.43 7.89
N ARG A 175 -9.36 -23.07 7.88
CA ARG A 175 -10.43 -23.84 7.20
C ARG A 175 -10.38 -23.62 5.69
N PHE A 176 -10.05 -22.39 5.24
CA PHE A 176 -10.00 -22.03 3.83
C PHE A 176 -8.61 -22.25 3.24
N ALA A 177 -7.56 -21.76 3.89
CA ALA A 177 -6.19 -21.83 3.41
C ALA A 177 -5.43 -23.12 3.79
N GLY A 178 -6.02 -23.99 4.61
CA GLY A 178 -5.35 -25.16 5.16
C GLY A 178 -4.36 -24.82 6.28
N ARG A 179 -3.71 -25.85 6.87
CA ARG A 179 -2.78 -25.68 8.00
C ARG A 179 -1.38 -25.19 7.63
N GLY A 180 -1.15 -24.78 6.38
CA GLY A 180 0.17 -24.48 5.83
C GLY A 180 0.59 -22.98 5.80
N PHE A 181 -0.27 -22.04 6.15
CA PHE A 181 0.05 -20.61 6.14
C PHE A 181 0.44 -20.11 7.54
N ARG A 182 1.54 -20.64 8.05
CA ARG A 182 2.32 -20.00 9.12
C ARG A 182 3.78 -20.03 8.68
N GLU A 183 4.18 -19.01 7.96
CA GLU A 183 5.55 -18.49 7.96
C GLU A 183 5.49 -16.97 8.10
#